data_0687cbfc6dd28fce61fa9db828ad8d5d
#
_entry.id   0687cbfc6dd28fce61fa9db828ad8d5d
#
_cell.length_a   1.000
_cell.length_b   1.000
_cell.length_c   1.000
_cell.angle_alpha   90.00
_cell.angle_beta   90.00
_cell.angle_gamma   90.00
#
_symmetry.space_group_name_H-M   'P 1'
#
loop_
_entity.id
_entity.type
_entity.pdbx_description
1 polymer ?
#
loop_
_entity_poly.entity_id
_entity_poly.type
_entity_poly.pdbx_seq_one_letter_code
_entity_poly.pdbx_strand_id
1 'polypeptide(L)'
;QVARSIASVIARKEYEIPHSTIAKVIGRDRTLIYHYEKRHKHNYATFPKYRDIFNKVFNAFQSIEDSKKSFFDLQQLKDYLRKNDVSHSAKHQVSIRIQSGEVGTDIKVSFRDFYNQLENVKLALQNFKYEIEIITL
;
A
#
# COMPACT_ATOMS: atom_id res chain seq x y z
N GLN A 1 -10.25 23.66 -8.32
CA GLN A 1 -11.35 23.13 -7.48
C GLN A 1 -11.81 21.75 -7.87
N VAL A 2 -11.99 21.51 -9.16
CA VAL A 2 -12.41 20.17 -9.63
C VAL A 2 -11.35 19.13 -9.28
N ALA A 3 -10.09 19.41 -9.51
CA ALA A 3 -8.99 18.50 -9.17
C ALA A 3 -8.93 18.23 -7.67
N ARG A 4 -9.11 19.25 -6.84
CA ARG A 4 -9.13 19.11 -5.37
C ARG A 4 -10.29 18.25 -4.91
N SER A 5 -11.48 18.47 -5.46
CA SER A 5 -12.67 17.68 -5.17
C SER A 5 -12.45 16.20 -5.51
N ILE A 6 -11.94 15.92 -6.69
CA ILE A 6 -11.67 14.56 -7.18
C ILE A 6 -10.61 13.87 -6.31
N ALA A 7 -9.50 14.55 -6.03
CA ALA A 7 -8.44 13.99 -5.17
C ALA A 7 -8.97 13.65 -3.77
N SER A 8 -9.80 14.52 -3.20
CA SER A 8 -10.41 14.31 -1.88
C SER A 8 -11.35 13.11 -1.88
N VAL A 9 -12.16 12.97 -2.92
CA VAL A 9 -13.09 11.83 -3.05
C VAL A 9 -12.32 10.52 -3.18
N ILE A 10 -11.28 10.48 -4.00
CA ILE A 10 -10.46 9.27 -4.18
C ILE A 10 -9.77 8.91 -2.87
N ALA A 11 -9.15 9.88 -2.19
CA ALA A 11 -8.48 9.66 -0.92
C ALA A 11 -9.43 9.07 0.12
N ARG A 12 -10.65 9.58 0.16
CA ARG A 12 -11.64 9.11 1.14
C ARG A 12 -12.23 7.75 0.80
N LYS A 13 -12.64 7.53 -0.46
CA LYS A 13 -13.36 6.31 -0.86
C LYS A 13 -12.46 5.13 -1.14
N GLU A 14 -11.31 5.37 -1.77
CA GLU A 14 -10.41 4.27 -2.18
C GLU A 14 -9.38 3.93 -1.09
N TYR A 15 -8.96 4.91 -0.29
CA TYR A 15 -7.91 4.74 0.71
C TYR A 15 -8.40 4.93 2.14
N GLU A 16 -9.69 5.21 2.35
CA GLU A 16 -10.32 5.39 3.65
C GLU A 16 -9.61 6.41 4.55
N ILE A 17 -8.98 7.42 3.94
CA ILE A 17 -8.30 8.48 4.70
C ILE A 17 -9.33 9.33 5.43
N PRO A 18 -9.16 9.60 6.75
CA PRO A 18 -10.12 10.41 7.51
C PRO A 18 -10.33 11.80 6.93
N HIS A 19 -11.55 12.30 7.02
CA HIS A 19 -11.92 13.64 6.52
C HIS A 19 -11.00 14.74 7.08
N SER A 20 -10.71 14.67 8.38
CA SER A 20 -9.85 15.65 9.04
C SER A 20 -8.44 15.66 8.47
N THR A 21 -7.89 14.50 8.12
CA THR A 21 -6.56 14.38 7.52
C THR A 21 -6.53 15.00 6.13
N ILE A 22 -7.53 14.71 5.31
CA ILE A 22 -7.65 15.30 3.96
C ILE A 22 -7.77 16.82 4.06
N ALA A 23 -8.64 17.31 4.94
CA ALA A 23 -8.87 18.73 5.14
C ALA A 23 -7.58 19.47 5.52
N LYS A 24 -6.77 18.86 6.40
CA LYS A 24 -5.49 19.41 6.82
C LYS A 24 -4.51 19.53 5.66
N VAL A 25 -4.42 18.49 4.83
CA VAL A 25 -3.50 18.45 3.68
C VAL A 25 -3.85 19.51 2.65
N ILE A 26 -5.14 19.65 2.32
CA ILE A 26 -5.58 20.64 1.32
C ILE A 26 -5.78 22.05 1.89
N GLY A 27 -5.63 22.23 3.20
CA GLY A 27 -5.82 23.53 3.85
C GLY A 27 -7.25 24.03 3.84
N ARG A 28 -8.21 23.12 4.01
CA ARG A 28 -9.65 23.44 4.00
C ARG A 28 -10.33 22.77 5.20
N ASP A 29 -11.58 23.19 5.45
CA ASP A 29 -12.39 22.60 6.52
C ASP A 29 -12.88 21.19 6.11
N ARG A 30 -12.97 20.29 7.09
CA ARG A 30 -13.48 18.92 6.86
C ARG A 30 -14.90 18.90 6.32
N THR A 31 -15.72 19.92 6.62
CA THR A 31 -17.06 20.06 6.08
C THR A 31 -17.06 20.10 4.56
N LEU A 32 -16.05 20.71 3.97
CA LEU A 32 -15.90 20.76 2.51
C LEU A 32 -15.64 19.35 1.93
N ILE A 33 -14.92 18.50 2.64
CA ILE A 33 -14.67 17.12 2.21
C ILE A 33 -15.97 16.32 2.20
N TYR A 34 -16.79 16.43 3.24
CA TYR A 34 -18.14 15.83 3.26
C TYR A 34 -18.96 16.30 2.08
N HIS A 35 -18.90 17.59 1.77
CA HIS A 35 -19.61 18.17 0.65
C HIS A 35 -19.16 17.60 -0.69
N TYR A 36 -17.85 17.42 -0.89
CA TYR A 36 -17.30 16.80 -2.08
C TYR A 36 -17.81 15.36 -2.26
N GLU A 37 -17.80 14.55 -1.20
CA GLU A 37 -18.34 13.19 -1.25
C GLU A 37 -19.83 13.18 -1.59
N LYS A 38 -20.59 14.03 -0.94
CA LYS A 38 -22.04 14.09 -1.13
C LYS A 38 -22.42 14.43 -2.56
N ARG A 39 -21.66 15.30 -3.20
CA ARG A 39 -21.93 15.75 -4.57
C ARG A 39 -21.26 14.92 -5.66
N HIS A 40 -20.37 14.02 -5.28
CA HIS A 40 -19.60 13.24 -6.25
C HIS A 40 -20.47 12.47 -7.23
N LYS A 41 -21.45 11.72 -6.72
CA LYS A 41 -22.33 10.89 -7.55
C LYS A 41 -23.08 11.72 -8.57
N HIS A 42 -23.63 12.85 -8.14
CA HIS A 42 -24.34 13.77 -9.02
C HIS A 42 -23.40 14.39 -10.06
N ASN A 43 -22.24 14.87 -9.63
CA ASN A 43 -21.26 15.50 -10.51
C ASN A 43 -20.73 14.52 -11.57
N TYR A 44 -20.46 13.29 -11.17
CA TYR A 44 -20.02 12.25 -12.11
C TYR A 44 -21.08 11.92 -13.14
N ALA A 45 -22.34 11.76 -12.71
CA ALA A 45 -23.44 11.43 -13.61
C ALA A 45 -23.82 12.58 -14.54
N THR A 46 -23.71 13.83 -14.05
CA THR A 46 -24.26 15.01 -14.74
C THR A 46 -23.24 15.75 -15.59
N PHE A 47 -22.00 15.87 -15.13
CA PHE A 47 -20.99 16.71 -15.79
C PHE A 47 -19.92 15.87 -16.49
N PRO A 48 -19.93 15.80 -17.84
CA PRO A 48 -18.96 15.02 -18.60
C PRO A 48 -17.50 15.39 -18.30
N LYS A 49 -17.23 16.70 -18.13
CA LYS A 49 -15.88 17.19 -17.84
C LYS A 49 -15.37 16.69 -16.47
N TYR A 50 -16.22 16.71 -15.45
CA TYR A 50 -15.90 16.15 -14.14
C TYR A 50 -15.61 14.63 -14.25
N ARG A 51 -16.46 13.93 -14.96
CA ARG A 51 -16.33 12.48 -15.20
C ARG A 51 -15.01 12.13 -15.88
N ASP A 52 -14.66 12.87 -16.93
CA ASP A 52 -13.43 12.62 -17.68
C ASP A 52 -12.19 12.84 -16.82
N ILE A 53 -12.18 13.92 -16.03
CA ILE A 53 -11.07 14.21 -15.11
C ILE A 53 -10.98 13.13 -14.02
N PHE A 54 -12.11 12.76 -13.43
CA PHE A 54 -12.15 11.71 -12.42
C PHE A 54 -11.59 10.39 -12.96
N ASN A 55 -12.05 9.96 -14.13
CA ASN A 55 -11.60 8.71 -14.74
C ASN A 55 -10.10 8.72 -15.02
N LYS A 56 -9.56 9.83 -15.50
CA LYS A 56 -8.12 9.97 -15.74
C LYS A 56 -7.31 9.89 -14.45
N VAL A 57 -7.74 10.60 -13.41
CA VAL A 57 -7.04 10.60 -12.12
C VAL A 57 -7.14 9.22 -11.46
N PHE A 58 -8.31 8.62 -11.45
CA PHE A 58 -8.53 7.28 -10.89
C PHE A 58 -7.63 6.24 -11.59
N ASN A 59 -7.60 6.23 -12.91
CA ASN A 59 -6.78 5.29 -13.67
C ASN A 59 -5.29 5.51 -13.42
N ALA A 60 -4.86 6.77 -13.25
CA ALA A 60 -3.47 7.08 -12.92
C ALA A 60 -3.07 6.52 -11.54
N PHE A 61 -3.96 6.62 -10.54
CA PHE A 61 -3.71 6.04 -9.22
C PHE A 61 -3.65 4.52 -9.27
N GLN A 62 -4.55 3.87 -10.01
CA GLN A 62 -4.52 2.42 -10.20
C GLN A 62 -3.21 1.97 -10.84
N SER A 63 -2.74 2.70 -11.85
CA SER A 63 -1.47 2.42 -12.51
C SER A 63 -0.27 2.51 -11.56
N ILE A 64 -0.28 3.47 -10.63
CA ILE A 64 0.76 3.61 -9.61
C ILE A 64 0.75 2.41 -8.65
N GLU A 65 -0.41 1.96 -8.20
CA GLU A 65 -0.53 0.77 -7.36
C GLU A 65 -0.04 -0.48 -8.06
N ASP A 66 -0.43 -0.67 -9.33
CA ASP A 66 -0.01 -1.82 -10.12
C ASP A 66 1.49 -1.78 -10.43
N SER A 67 2.13 -0.63 -10.29
CA SER A 67 3.56 -0.46 -10.55
C SER A 67 4.44 -0.56 -9.31
N LYS A 68 3.97 -1.17 -8.22
CA LYS A 68 4.81 -1.45 -7.06
C LYS A 68 6.06 -2.19 -7.51
N LYS A 69 7.20 -1.71 -7.02
CA LYS A 69 8.50 -2.23 -7.45
C LYS A 69 8.78 -3.57 -6.82
N SER A 70 9.43 -4.44 -7.60
CA SER A 70 10.04 -5.67 -7.12
C SER A 70 11.53 -5.43 -6.92
N PHE A 71 12.18 -6.30 -6.14
CA PHE A 71 13.64 -6.28 -6.01
C PHE A 71 14.26 -6.98 -7.21
N PHE A 72 15.36 -6.42 -7.72
CA PHE A 72 16.11 -7.01 -8.83
C PHE A 72 17.32 -7.80 -8.36
N ASP A 73 17.85 -7.49 -7.18
CA ASP A 73 19.07 -8.06 -6.63
C ASP A 73 18.76 -8.74 -5.30
N LEU A 74 19.16 -10.00 -5.17
CA LEU A 74 18.98 -10.77 -3.95
C LEU A 74 19.64 -10.11 -2.73
N GLN A 75 20.85 -9.57 -2.91
CA GLN A 75 21.56 -8.91 -1.82
C GLN A 75 20.82 -7.65 -1.35
N GLN A 76 20.24 -6.91 -2.28
CA GLN A 76 19.43 -5.74 -1.97
C GLN A 76 18.20 -6.12 -1.13
N LEU A 77 17.52 -7.20 -1.50
CA LEU A 77 16.38 -7.71 -0.74
C LEU A 77 16.80 -8.12 0.68
N LYS A 78 17.88 -8.88 0.81
CA LYS A 78 18.39 -9.33 2.10
C LYS A 78 18.79 -8.15 3.00
N ASP A 79 19.49 -7.16 2.46
CA ASP A 79 19.92 -5.99 3.21
C ASP A 79 18.72 -5.15 3.67
N TYR A 80 17.73 -4.99 2.79
CA TYR A 80 16.50 -4.27 3.11
C TYR A 80 15.74 -4.93 4.25
N LEU A 81 15.58 -6.25 4.19
CA LEU A 81 14.90 -7.00 5.25
C LEU A 81 15.65 -6.88 6.58
N ARG A 82 16.98 -6.99 6.55
CA ARG A 82 17.82 -6.85 7.75
C ARG A 82 17.65 -5.46 8.40
N LYS A 83 17.61 -4.40 7.61
CA LYS A 83 17.40 -3.04 8.09
C LYS A 83 16.02 -2.84 8.72
N ASN A 84 15.06 -3.67 8.40
CA ASN A 84 13.70 -3.61 8.89
C ASN A 84 13.40 -4.70 9.94
N ASP A 85 14.43 -5.11 10.66
CA ASP A 85 14.35 -6.04 11.80
C ASP A 85 13.86 -7.46 11.43
N VAL A 86 14.06 -7.86 10.19
CA VAL A 86 13.80 -9.22 9.73
C VAL A 86 15.11 -10.02 9.84
N SER A 87 15.10 -11.05 10.66
CA SER A 87 16.29 -11.87 10.92
C SER A 87 15.94 -13.34 11.17
N HIS A 88 16.92 -14.20 10.97
CA HIS A 88 16.79 -15.62 11.35
C HIS A 88 16.81 -15.77 12.86
N SER A 89 16.09 -16.78 13.36
CA SER A 89 16.22 -17.22 14.75
C SER A 89 17.40 -18.15 14.91
N ALA A 90 17.87 -18.35 16.14
CA ALA A 90 18.87 -19.36 16.44
C ALA A 90 18.35 -20.77 16.14
N LYS A 91 17.07 -21.01 16.39
CA LYS A 91 16.39 -22.29 16.16
C LYS A 91 15.55 -22.18 14.89
N HIS A 92 15.75 -23.09 13.93
CA HIS A 92 15.06 -23.09 12.64
C HIS A 92 13.95 -24.15 12.65
N GLN A 93 12.71 -23.72 12.86
CA GLN A 93 11.55 -24.61 12.92
C GLN A 93 10.54 -24.36 11.81
N VAL A 94 10.54 -23.15 11.25
CA VAL A 94 9.65 -22.75 10.17
C VAL A 94 10.38 -21.77 9.25
N SER A 95 10.13 -21.87 7.96
CA SER A 95 10.70 -20.95 6.97
C SER A 95 9.62 -20.02 6.46
N ILE A 96 9.91 -18.72 6.44
CA ILE A 96 9.12 -17.71 5.75
C ILE A 96 9.81 -17.46 4.41
N ARG A 97 9.27 -18.01 3.34
CA ARG A 97 9.82 -17.85 2.01
C ARG A 97 9.23 -16.60 1.38
N ILE A 98 10.08 -15.68 0.97
CA ILE A 98 9.72 -14.39 0.41
C ILE A 98 10.16 -14.33 -1.04
N GLN A 99 9.22 -14.04 -1.93
CA GLN A 99 9.51 -13.86 -3.36
C GLN A 99 9.08 -12.45 -3.76
N SER A 100 10.00 -11.69 -4.36
CA SER A 100 9.71 -10.36 -4.92
C SER A 100 10.24 -10.31 -6.34
N GLY A 101 9.35 -10.36 -7.33
CA GLY A 101 9.76 -10.50 -8.71
C GLY A 101 10.49 -11.82 -8.94
N GLU A 102 11.69 -11.76 -9.48
CA GLU A 102 12.50 -12.95 -9.75
C GLU A 102 13.46 -13.32 -8.61
N VAL A 103 13.54 -12.50 -7.57
CA VAL A 103 14.42 -12.76 -6.43
C VAL A 103 13.61 -13.28 -5.24
N GLY A 104 14.19 -14.23 -4.53
CA GLY A 104 13.56 -14.83 -3.37
C GLY A 104 14.57 -15.20 -2.30
N THR A 105 14.12 -15.20 -1.05
CA THR A 105 14.93 -15.60 0.08
C THR A 105 14.06 -16.25 1.15
N ASP A 106 14.67 -17.01 2.03
CA ASP A 106 14.02 -17.66 3.14
C ASP A 106 14.50 -17.07 4.46
N ILE A 107 13.55 -16.77 5.35
CA ILE A 107 13.86 -16.40 6.73
C ILE A 107 13.46 -17.55 7.61
N LYS A 108 14.43 -18.19 8.25
CA LYS A 108 14.22 -19.37 9.09
C LYS A 108 14.14 -18.96 10.53
N VAL A 109 13.02 -19.25 11.15
CA VAL A 109 12.70 -18.77 12.50
C VAL A 109 12.17 -19.90 13.39
N SER A 110 12.20 -19.67 14.70
CA SER A 110 11.53 -20.54 15.65
C SER A 110 10.03 -20.32 15.62
N PHE A 111 9.25 -21.29 16.13
CA PHE A 111 7.80 -21.10 16.27
C PHE A 111 7.48 -19.91 17.17
N ARG A 112 8.34 -19.64 18.15
CA ARG A 112 8.17 -18.51 19.06
C ARG A 112 8.32 -17.16 18.37
N ASP A 113 9.27 -17.04 17.44
CA ASP A 113 9.56 -15.77 16.75
C ASP A 113 8.73 -15.59 15.49
N PHE A 114 8.05 -16.61 15.03
CA PHE A 114 7.37 -16.63 13.73
C PHE A 114 6.41 -15.46 13.53
N TYR A 115 5.53 -15.22 14.48
CA TYR A 115 4.53 -14.17 14.34
C TYR A 115 5.18 -12.79 14.18
N ASN A 116 6.14 -12.48 15.06
CA ASN A 116 6.81 -11.18 15.02
C ASN A 116 7.60 -10.98 13.73
N GLN A 117 8.30 -12.02 13.27
CA GLN A 117 9.07 -11.94 12.04
C GLN A 117 8.18 -11.83 10.81
N LEU A 118 7.07 -12.54 10.77
CA LEU A 118 6.09 -12.43 9.69
C LEU A 118 5.52 -10.99 9.60
N GLU A 119 5.17 -10.40 10.74
CA GLU A 119 4.68 -9.02 10.77
C GLU A 119 5.77 -8.03 10.33
N ASN A 120 7.02 -8.23 10.74
CA ASN A 120 8.14 -7.40 10.30
C ASN A 120 8.34 -7.47 8.79
N VAL A 121 8.21 -8.65 8.19
CA VAL A 121 8.28 -8.82 6.73
C VAL A 121 7.17 -8.04 6.04
N LYS A 122 5.94 -8.17 6.51
CA LYS A 122 4.79 -7.47 5.92
C LYS A 122 4.96 -5.96 6.00
N LEU A 123 5.42 -5.44 7.13
CA LEU A 123 5.67 -4.00 7.30
C LEU A 123 6.81 -3.51 6.39
N ALA A 124 7.89 -4.29 6.32
CA ALA A 124 9.04 -3.94 5.49
C ALA A 124 8.67 -3.84 4.02
N LEU A 125 7.86 -4.79 3.54
CA LEU A 125 7.56 -4.94 2.12
C LEU A 125 6.23 -4.35 1.67
N GLN A 126 5.55 -3.58 2.53
CA GLN A 126 4.21 -3.05 2.23
C GLN A 126 4.13 -2.20 0.94
N ASN A 127 5.27 -1.60 0.53
CA ASN A 127 5.34 -0.78 -0.70
C ASN A 127 5.96 -1.52 -1.88
N PHE A 128 6.19 -2.83 -1.75
CA PHE A 128 6.77 -3.66 -2.79
C PHE A 128 5.79 -4.76 -3.20
N LYS A 129 6.00 -5.32 -4.39
CA LYS A 129 5.32 -6.55 -4.79
C LYS A 129 6.05 -7.72 -4.15
N TYR A 130 5.32 -8.57 -3.45
CA TYR A 130 5.90 -9.74 -2.81
C TYR A 130 4.85 -10.83 -2.60
N GLU A 131 5.34 -12.06 -2.47
CA GLU A 131 4.56 -13.22 -2.09
C GLU A 131 5.25 -13.93 -0.94
N ILE A 132 4.47 -14.53 -0.05
CA ILE A 132 4.98 -15.27 1.11
C ILE A 132 4.44 -16.70 1.07
N GLU A 133 5.33 -17.66 1.30
CA GLU A 133 4.98 -19.07 1.53
C GLU A 133 5.56 -19.51 2.86
N ILE A 134 4.76 -20.19 3.65
CA ILE A 134 5.16 -20.69 4.98
C ILE A 134 5.41 -22.18 4.87
N ILE A 135 6.60 -22.61 5.28
CA ILE A 135 7.03 -24.01 5.20
C ILE A 135 7.53 -24.46 6.57
N THR A 136 6.89 -25.47 7.13
CA THR A 136 7.36 -26.10 8.37
C THR A 136 8.57 -26.98 8.06
N LEU A 137 9.63 -26.77 8.79
CA LEU A 137 10.90 -27.46 8.56
C LEU A 137 10.97 -28.79 9.33
#